data_87513ff8a42caf55e348742caaaeb336
#
_entry.id   87513ff8a42caf55e348742caaaeb336
#
_cell.length_a   1.000
_cell.length_b   1.000
_cell.length_c   1.000
_cell.angle_alpha   90.00
_cell.angle_beta   90.00
_cell.angle_gamma   90.00
#
_symmetry.space_group_name_H-M   'P 1'
#
loop_
_entity.id
_entity.type
_entity.pdbx_description
1 polymer ?
#
loop_
_entity_poly.entity_id
_entity_poly.type
_entity_poly.pdbx_seq_one_letter_code
_entity_poly.pdbx_strand_id
1 'polypeptide(L)'
;EIGRPMTYFVKTFGCQMNARDSEKLVGILEQIGYVEGTDEHSDFIVYNTCTVRENANNKVYGRLGYLQNYKKKNPLMKIALCGCMMQEPEVVENIKKHYKFVDIVFGTHNIFKFAEILCNNIESGSQVIDIWKDTNQIVEDLPVKRKFSFKSGVNIMFGCNNFCSYCIVPYVRGRERSREPKDLIREIEKLVADGVCEIMLLGQNVNSYGKTLDNPITFAELLREVNKIEGLKRIRFMTSHPKDLSDDLIMAIKECDKVCKHMHLPLQSGSSRVLKEMNRHYDKEKYLDEVKRLREQIPDIAITTDIIVGFPGETEEDFLETMDVVKQVRYDSAFTFIYSKRTGTRAATMENQVPDDVVKDRFDRLLKEVQTISSEKAKCYEGKVVPVLAEEMDDQKDGYVTGRMDNNSIVHFPGTEDMIGNIYNVKLNECRGFYYMGEIKEDA
;
A
#
# COMPACT_ATOMS: atom_id res chain seq x y z
N GLU A 1 -9.29 -34.85 19.51
CA GLU A 1 -9.73 -33.59 20.17
C GLU A 1 -8.51 -32.88 20.73
N ILE A 2 -8.18 -31.70 20.18
CA ILE A 2 -7.15 -30.83 20.73
C ILE A 2 -7.81 -30.05 21.84
N GLY A 3 -7.45 -30.32 23.10
CA GLY A 3 -8.06 -29.74 24.30
C GLY A 3 -7.80 -28.24 24.52
N ARG A 4 -7.36 -27.52 23.48
CA ARG A 4 -7.11 -26.07 23.47
C ARG A 4 -7.60 -25.44 22.15
N PRO A 5 -7.85 -24.11 22.11
CA PRO A 5 -8.13 -23.41 20.87
C PRO A 5 -6.98 -23.57 19.86
N MET A 6 -7.31 -23.76 18.60
CA MET A 6 -6.31 -23.79 17.52
C MET A 6 -5.82 -22.38 17.23
N THR A 7 -4.51 -22.23 17.05
CA THR A 7 -3.87 -20.93 16.84
C THR A 7 -3.59 -20.68 15.36
N TYR A 8 -3.63 -19.39 14.95
CA TYR A 8 -3.22 -18.96 13.61
C TYR A 8 -2.09 -17.95 13.69
N PHE A 9 -1.32 -17.86 12.62
CA PHE A 9 -0.36 -16.80 12.37
C PHE A 9 -0.42 -16.37 10.91
N VAL A 10 -0.67 -15.09 10.66
CA VAL A 10 -0.74 -14.51 9.30
C VAL A 10 0.46 -13.60 9.07
N LYS A 11 1.25 -13.92 8.07
CA LYS A 11 2.37 -13.08 7.62
C LYS A 11 2.02 -12.41 6.31
N THR A 12 2.08 -11.08 6.31
CA THR A 12 1.76 -10.26 5.15
C THR A 12 3.04 -9.75 4.49
N PHE A 13 3.13 -9.95 3.18
CA PHE A 13 4.18 -9.40 2.34
C PHE A 13 3.58 -8.33 1.42
N GLY A 14 4.29 -7.20 1.24
CA GLY A 14 3.98 -6.25 0.20
C GLY A 14 3.26 -4.97 0.65
N CYS A 15 2.12 -4.65 0.05
CA CYS A 15 1.49 -3.34 0.08
C CYS A 15 0.32 -3.23 1.07
N GLN A 16 -0.23 -2.02 1.21
CA GLN A 16 -1.38 -1.75 2.08
C GLN A 16 -2.64 -2.56 1.70
N MET A 17 -2.86 -2.85 0.42
CA MET A 17 -3.97 -3.71 0.01
C MET A 17 -3.79 -5.13 0.52
N ASN A 18 -2.57 -5.69 0.48
CA ASN A 18 -2.30 -6.99 1.09
C ASN A 18 -2.51 -6.97 2.61
N ALA A 19 -2.13 -5.89 3.28
CA ALA A 19 -2.40 -5.72 4.70
C ALA A 19 -3.91 -5.76 5.00
N ARG A 20 -4.72 -5.07 4.20
CA ARG A 20 -6.18 -5.10 4.32
C ARG A 20 -6.77 -6.47 4.01
N ASP A 21 -6.25 -7.15 2.99
CA ASP A 21 -6.65 -8.53 2.69
C ASP A 21 -6.34 -9.49 3.86
N SER A 22 -5.18 -9.31 4.52
CA SER A 22 -4.81 -10.08 5.71
C SER A 22 -5.77 -9.84 6.88
N GLU A 23 -6.25 -8.62 7.11
CA GLU A 23 -7.25 -8.33 8.14
C GLU A 23 -8.56 -9.08 7.89
N LYS A 24 -8.95 -9.27 6.62
CA LYS A 24 -10.11 -10.10 6.24
C LYS A 24 -9.86 -11.58 6.50
N LEU A 25 -8.68 -12.09 6.13
CA LEU A 25 -8.30 -13.48 6.40
C LEU A 25 -8.30 -13.77 7.89
N VAL A 26 -7.75 -12.88 8.69
CA VAL A 26 -7.78 -12.98 10.16
C VAL A 26 -9.22 -12.96 10.69
N GLY A 27 -10.07 -12.06 10.20
CA GLY A 27 -11.47 -12.00 10.57
C GLY A 27 -12.21 -13.33 10.29
N ILE A 28 -11.96 -13.93 9.13
CA ILE A 28 -12.53 -15.25 8.78
C ILE A 28 -12.01 -16.35 9.73
N LEU A 29 -10.70 -16.37 10.00
CA LEU A 29 -10.10 -17.36 10.91
C LEU A 29 -10.69 -17.29 12.33
N GLU A 30 -10.83 -16.09 12.87
CA GLU A 30 -11.43 -15.90 14.20
C GLU A 30 -12.91 -16.27 14.23
N GLN A 31 -13.65 -15.97 13.16
CA GLN A 31 -15.06 -16.34 13.05
C GLN A 31 -15.26 -17.87 13.06
N ILE A 32 -14.33 -18.64 12.51
CA ILE A 32 -14.38 -20.12 12.53
C ILE A 32 -13.71 -20.74 13.76
N GLY A 33 -13.27 -19.91 14.72
CA GLY A 33 -12.84 -20.35 16.04
C GLY A 33 -11.33 -20.47 16.28
N TYR A 34 -10.51 -20.02 15.34
CA TYR A 34 -9.07 -19.90 15.58
C TYR A 34 -8.76 -18.67 16.45
N VAL A 35 -7.69 -18.74 17.24
CA VAL A 35 -7.17 -17.64 18.05
C VAL A 35 -5.77 -17.24 17.57
N GLU A 36 -5.41 -15.99 17.80
CA GLU A 36 -4.11 -15.48 17.37
C GLU A 36 -2.95 -16.18 18.10
N GLY A 37 -2.00 -16.67 17.33
CA GLY A 37 -0.74 -17.24 17.82
C GLY A 37 0.37 -16.21 17.79
N THR A 38 1.48 -16.51 18.45
CA THR A 38 2.60 -15.58 18.62
C THR A 38 3.59 -15.61 17.45
N ASP A 39 3.69 -16.74 16.74
CA ASP A 39 4.69 -16.96 15.71
C ASP A 39 4.31 -18.09 14.71
N GLU A 40 5.26 -18.44 13.86
CA GLU A 40 5.13 -19.51 12.84
C GLU A 40 5.07 -20.95 13.42
N HIS A 41 5.02 -21.11 14.73
CA HIS A 41 4.74 -22.39 15.39
C HIS A 41 3.24 -22.57 15.72
N SER A 42 2.40 -21.71 15.21
CA SER A 42 0.94 -21.81 15.31
C SER A 42 0.40 -23.02 14.52
N ASP A 43 -0.83 -23.41 14.82
CA ASP A 43 -1.49 -24.57 14.18
C ASP A 43 -1.84 -24.30 12.71
N PHE A 44 -2.05 -23.03 12.35
CA PHE A 44 -2.36 -22.60 10.99
C PHE A 44 -1.54 -21.38 10.59
N ILE A 45 -0.74 -21.54 9.54
CA ILE A 45 0.11 -20.47 9.01
C ILE A 45 -0.45 -20.00 7.68
N VAL A 46 -0.67 -18.71 7.54
CA VAL A 46 -1.08 -18.06 6.27
C VAL A 46 -0.02 -17.07 5.84
N TYR A 47 0.52 -17.25 4.65
CA TYR A 47 1.37 -16.28 3.98
C TYR A 47 0.58 -15.57 2.89
N ASN A 48 0.28 -14.29 3.11
CA ASN A 48 -0.30 -13.42 2.12
C ASN A 48 0.84 -12.75 1.34
N THR A 49 1.05 -13.21 0.12
CA THR A 49 2.25 -12.97 -0.69
C THR A 49 2.12 -11.78 -1.63
N CYS A 50 3.26 -11.26 -2.07
CA CYS A 50 3.37 -10.13 -2.99
C CYS A 50 4.30 -10.48 -4.14
N THR A 51 3.97 -10.03 -5.35
CA THR A 51 4.81 -10.16 -6.53
C THR A 51 5.39 -8.82 -7.03
N VAL A 52 4.95 -7.71 -6.45
CA VAL A 52 5.41 -6.38 -6.86
C VAL A 52 6.85 -6.10 -6.43
N ARG A 53 7.32 -6.73 -5.35
CA ARG A 53 8.69 -6.59 -4.83
C ARG A 53 9.48 -7.87 -5.07
N GLU A 54 10.57 -7.78 -5.84
CA GLU A 54 11.40 -8.93 -6.24
C GLU A 54 11.86 -9.81 -5.08
N ASN A 55 12.32 -9.22 -3.99
CA ASN A 55 12.77 -9.96 -2.83
C ASN A 55 11.65 -10.67 -2.05
N ALA A 56 10.38 -10.41 -2.37
CA ALA A 56 9.26 -11.06 -1.67
C ALA A 56 9.18 -12.55 -2.00
N ASN A 57 9.36 -12.93 -3.26
CA ASN A 57 9.28 -14.33 -3.70
C ASN A 57 10.37 -15.19 -3.04
N ASN A 58 11.61 -14.71 -3.03
CA ASN A 58 12.73 -15.42 -2.42
C ASN A 58 12.54 -15.60 -0.91
N LYS A 59 12.02 -14.59 -0.24
CA LYS A 59 11.69 -14.68 1.20
C LYS A 59 10.62 -15.73 1.49
N VAL A 60 9.59 -15.82 0.64
CA VAL A 60 8.53 -16.82 0.78
C VAL A 60 9.10 -18.22 0.64
N TYR A 61 9.89 -18.51 -0.40
CA TYR A 61 10.48 -19.83 -0.60
C TYR A 61 11.43 -20.23 0.53
N GLY A 62 12.26 -19.30 1.01
CA GLY A 62 13.13 -19.54 2.16
C GLY A 62 12.36 -19.92 3.43
N ARG A 63 11.25 -19.20 3.69
CA ARG A 63 10.38 -19.51 4.84
C ARG A 63 9.64 -20.84 4.67
N LEU A 64 9.21 -21.21 3.46
CA LEU A 64 8.59 -22.50 3.19
C LEU A 64 9.51 -23.67 3.52
N GLY A 65 10.80 -23.56 3.21
CA GLY A 65 11.79 -24.57 3.61
C GLY A 65 11.87 -24.78 5.12
N TYR A 66 11.81 -23.69 5.89
CA TYR A 66 11.73 -23.76 7.35
C TYR A 66 10.43 -24.42 7.83
N LEU A 67 9.29 -24.01 7.31
CA LEU A 67 7.97 -24.56 7.68
C LEU A 67 7.84 -26.04 7.33
N GLN A 68 8.44 -26.51 6.25
CA GLN A 68 8.47 -27.94 5.88
C GLN A 68 9.06 -28.79 6.99
N ASN A 69 10.20 -28.37 7.55
CA ASN A 69 10.86 -29.07 8.62
C ASN A 69 10.04 -29.07 9.92
N TYR A 70 9.38 -27.94 10.19
CA TYR A 70 8.49 -27.82 11.35
C TYR A 70 7.23 -28.68 11.19
N LYS A 71 6.59 -28.68 10.01
CA LYS A 71 5.40 -29.50 9.71
C LYS A 71 5.67 -31.00 9.79
N LYS A 72 6.89 -31.48 9.46
CA LYS A 72 7.28 -32.89 9.66
C LYS A 72 7.18 -33.32 11.13
N LYS A 73 7.43 -32.41 12.07
CA LYS A 73 7.30 -32.64 13.51
C LYS A 73 5.88 -32.43 14.03
N ASN A 74 5.09 -31.64 13.30
CA ASN A 74 3.69 -31.30 13.65
C ASN A 74 2.78 -31.50 12.43
N PRO A 75 2.44 -32.75 12.08
CA PRO A 75 1.71 -33.09 10.85
C PRO A 75 0.30 -32.46 10.76
N LEU A 76 -0.31 -32.12 11.87
CA LEU A 76 -1.63 -31.48 11.92
C LEU A 76 -1.62 -30.00 11.57
N MET A 77 -0.43 -29.38 11.56
CA MET A 77 -0.26 -27.99 11.16
C MET A 77 -0.73 -27.78 9.72
N LYS A 78 -1.44 -26.67 9.48
CA LYS A 78 -1.88 -26.25 8.16
C LYS A 78 -1.06 -25.07 7.65
N ILE A 79 -0.79 -25.04 6.35
CA ILE A 79 -0.07 -23.96 5.68
C ILE A 79 -0.88 -23.52 4.46
N ALA A 80 -1.21 -22.22 4.40
CA ALA A 80 -1.88 -21.60 3.27
C ALA A 80 -0.99 -20.53 2.63
N LEU A 81 -0.99 -20.49 1.31
CA LEU A 81 -0.39 -19.42 0.51
C LEU A 81 -1.47 -18.70 -0.28
N CYS A 82 -1.46 -17.38 -0.24
CA CYS A 82 -2.38 -16.55 -1.00
C CYS A 82 -1.72 -15.24 -1.46
N GLY A 83 -2.48 -14.38 -2.10
CA GLY A 83 -2.02 -13.07 -2.55
C GLY A 83 -1.53 -13.06 -3.99
N CYS A 84 -0.90 -11.93 -4.37
CA CYS A 84 -0.55 -11.64 -5.77
C CYS A 84 0.40 -12.67 -6.40
N MET A 85 1.35 -13.19 -5.63
CA MET A 85 2.31 -14.19 -6.12
C MET A 85 1.61 -15.48 -6.58
N MET A 86 0.47 -15.83 -5.97
CA MET A 86 -0.30 -17.02 -6.33
C MET A 86 -1.13 -16.84 -7.61
N GLN A 87 -1.14 -15.65 -8.20
CA GLN A 87 -1.74 -15.41 -9.53
C GLN A 87 -0.75 -15.68 -10.68
N GLU A 88 0.52 -15.96 -10.39
CA GLU A 88 1.53 -16.30 -11.38
C GLU A 88 1.52 -17.81 -11.67
N PRO A 89 1.18 -18.24 -12.91
CA PRO A 89 1.04 -19.67 -13.23
C PRO A 89 2.31 -20.50 -12.96
N GLU A 90 3.48 -19.94 -13.25
CA GLU A 90 4.78 -20.60 -13.02
C GLU A 90 5.05 -20.85 -11.54
N VAL A 91 4.68 -19.90 -10.68
CA VAL A 91 4.80 -20.03 -9.23
C VAL A 91 3.88 -21.14 -8.73
N VAL A 92 2.63 -21.15 -9.17
CA VAL A 92 1.64 -22.18 -8.78
C VAL A 92 2.08 -23.57 -9.19
N GLU A 93 2.59 -23.73 -10.42
CA GLU A 93 3.12 -25.01 -10.89
C GLU A 93 4.35 -25.45 -10.09
N ASN A 94 5.22 -24.52 -9.70
CA ASN A 94 6.34 -24.82 -8.83
C ASN A 94 5.87 -25.30 -7.43
N ILE A 95 4.90 -24.60 -6.83
CA ILE A 95 4.30 -25.02 -5.55
C ILE A 95 3.70 -26.41 -5.66
N LYS A 96 2.90 -26.67 -6.67
CA LYS A 96 2.25 -27.98 -6.92
C LYS A 96 3.26 -29.13 -7.04
N LYS A 97 4.39 -28.89 -7.70
CA LYS A 97 5.43 -29.91 -7.93
C LYS A 97 6.32 -30.15 -6.71
N HIS A 98 6.76 -29.08 -6.05
CA HIS A 98 7.86 -29.13 -5.08
C HIS A 98 7.45 -28.85 -3.63
N TYR A 99 6.25 -28.29 -3.40
CA TYR A 99 5.78 -27.88 -2.07
C TYR A 99 4.44 -28.54 -1.69
N LYS A 100 4.36 -29.84 -1.88
CA LYS A 100 3.14 -30.65 -1.59
C LYS A 100 2.70 -30.61 -0.12
N PHE A 101 3.58 -30.18 0.78
CA PHE A 101 3.28 -29.98 2.19
C PHE A 101 2.46 -28.72 2.47
N VAL A 102 2.35 -27.80 1.52
CA VAL A 102 1.42 -26.67 1.58
C VAL A 102 0.01 -27.21 1.39
N ASP A 103 -0.91 -26.86 2.29
CA ASP A 103 -2.28 -27.42 2.31
C ASP A 103 -3.21 -26.68 1.36
N ILE A 104 -3.10 -25.34 1.31
CA ILE A 104 -4.06 -24.49 0.62
C ILE A 104 -3.30 -23.42 -0.20
N VAL A 105 -3.72 -23.22 -1.45
CA VAL A 105 -3.23 -22.17 -2.33
C VAL A 105 -4.41 -21.49 -3.00
N PHE A 106 -4.55 -20.17 -2.84
CA PHE A 106 -5.60 -19.39 -3.49
C PHE A 106 -5.09 -17.99 -3.88
N GLY A 107 -5.82 -17.34 -4.78
CA GLY A 107 -5.41 -16.06 -5.34
C GLY A 107 -6.03 -14.85 -4.65
N THR A 108 -5.85 -13.68 -5.29
CA THR A 108 -6.39 -12.41 -4.81
C THR A 108 -7.89 -12.24 -5.04
N HIS A 109 -8.46 -13.00 -6.00
CA HIS A 109 -9.84 -12.84 -6.45
C HIS A 109 -10.85 -13.63 -5.64
N ASN A 110 -10.41 -14.60 -4.87
CA ASN A 110 -11.28 -15.52 -4.13
C ASN A 110 -10.98 -15.63 -2.63
N ILE A 111 -10.48 -14.57 -2.01
CA ILE A 111 -10.23 -14.49 -0.56
C ILE A 111 -11.51 -14.80 0.24
N PHE A 112 -12.66 -14.35 -0.23
CA PHE A 112 -13.95 -14.59 0.42
C PHE A 112 -14.33 -16.08 0.51
N LYS A 113 -13.72 -16.94 -0.31
CA LYS A 113 -13.92 -18.39 -0.29
C LYS A 113 -12.97 -19.12 0.68
N PHE A 114 -12.15 -18.40 1.41
CA PHE A 114 -11.11 -19.02 2.24
C PHE A 114 -11.65 -20.07 3.21
N ALA A 115 -12.77 -19.81 3.88
CA ALA A 115 -13.40 -20.79 4.77
C ALA A 115 -13.86 -22.06 4.03
N GLU A 116 -14.46 -21.92 2.83
CA GLU A 116 -14.87 -23.04 1.96
C GLU A 116 -13.65 -23.85 1.50
N ILE A 117 -12.59 -23.19 1.07
CA ILE A 117 -11.33 -23.83 0.64
C ILE A 117 -10.69 -24.61 1.79
N LEU A 118 -10.72 -24.06 3.01
CA LEU A 118 -10.23 -24.75 4.19
C LEU A 118 -11.07 -26.01 4.52
N CYS A 119 -12.39 -25.92 4.45
CA CYS A 119 -13.26 -27.08 4.61
C CYS A 119 -12.94 -28.18 3.60
N ASN A 120 -12.80 -27.83 2.32
CA ASN A 120 -12.45 -28.76 1.25
C ASN A 120 -11.09 -29.44 1.51
N ASN A 121 -10.11 -28.72 2.04
CA ASN A 121 -8.82 -29.30 2.42
C ASN A 121 -8.95 -30.28 3.59
N ILE A 122 -9.74 -29.93 4.60
CA ILE A 122 -9.96 -30.79 5.78
C ILE A 122 -10.66 -32.08 5.35
N GLU A 123 -11.69 -31.99 4.50
CA GLU A 123 -12.47 -33.14 4.03
C GLU A 123 -11.67 -34.06 3.09
N SER A 124 -10.92 -33.48 2.16
CA SER A 124 -10.13 -34.25 1.18
C SER A 124 -8.82 -34.80 1.74
N GLY A 125 -8.27 -34.19 2.78
CA GLY A 125 -6.95 -34.49 3.33
C GLY A 125 -5.80 -34.24 2.35
N SER A 126 -6.04 -33.50 1.25
CA SER A 126 -5.07 -33.24 0.18
C SER A 126 -4.89 -31.74 -0.08
N GLN A 127 -3.79 -31.39 -0.77
CA GLN A 127 -3.54 -30.01 -1.17
C GLN A 127 -4.68 -29.49 -2.06
N VAL A 128 -5.25 -28.34 -1.68
CA VAL A 128 -6.28 -27.63 -2.46
C VAL A 128 -5.68 -26.39 -3.08
N ILE A 129 -5.76 -26.31 -4.42
CA ILE A 129 -5.34 -25.15 -5.19
C ILE A 129 -6.57 -24.61 -5.92
N ASP A 130 -7.05 -23.44 -5.48
CA ASP A 130 -8.23 -22.77 -6.05
C ASP A 130 -7.87 -21.30 -6.39
N ILE A 131 -7.50 -21.04 -7.63
CA ILE A 131 -7.06 -19.73 -8.09
C ILE A 131 -7.98 -19.27 -9.21
N TRP A 132 -8.68 -18.17 -8.94
CA TRP A 132 -9.49 -17.50 -9.93
C TRP A 132 -8.61 -16.57 -10.77
N LYS A 133 -8.69 -16.72 -12.08
CA LYS A 133 -7.91 -15.90 -13.02
C LYS A 133 -8.43 -14.47 -13.09
N ASP A 134 -9.73 -14.28 -12.91
CA ASP A 134 -10.40 -12.99 -12.97
C ASP A 134 -11.73 -13.05 -12.19
N THR A 135 -12.25 -11.89 -11.81
CA THR A 135 -13.58 -11.75 -11.22
C THR A 135 -14.14 -10.36 -11.44
N ASN A 136 -15.44 -10.30 -11.66
CA ASN A 136 -16.22 -9.06 -11.62
C ASN A 136 -16.92 -8.87 -10.27
N GLN A 137 -16.80 -9.84 -9.37
CA GLN A 137 -17.46 -9.81 -8.06
C GLN A 137 -16.68 -8.93 -7.08
N ILE A 138 -17.44 -8.16 -6.32
CA ILE A 138 -16.99 -7.47 -5.11
C ILE A 138 -17.84 -8.01 -3.97
N VAL A 139 -17.20 -8.65 -2.99
CA VAL A 139 -17.88 -9.20 -1.82
C VAL A 139 -17.79 -8.20 -0.69
N GLU A 140 -18.95 -7.72 -0.25
CA GLU A 140 -19.08 -6.80 0.86
C GLU A 140 -19.24 -7.55 2.21
N ASP A 141 -19.11 -6.81 3.30
CA ASP A 141 -19.37 -7.27 4.67
C ASP A 141 -18.57 -8.52 5.10
N LEU A 142 -17.37 -8.74 4.54
CA LEU A 142 -16.48 -9.80 5.04
C LEU A 142 -16.04 -9.47 6.48
N PRO A 143 -15.91 -10.49 7.34
CA PRO A 143 -15.37 -10.29 8.68
C PRO A 143 -13.95 -9.74 8.61
N VAL A 144 -13.63 -8.80 9.49
CA VAL A 144 -12.33 -8.10 9.51
C VAL A 144 -11.89 -7.95 10.96
N LYS A 145 -10.62 -8.28 11.23
CA LYS A 145 -9.94 -7.87 12.46
C LYS A 145 -8.92 -6.80 12.13
N ARG A 146 -9.16 -5.58 12.59
CA ARG A 146 -8.25 -4.46 12.37
C ARG A 146 -7.05 -4.54 13.29
N LYS A 147 -5.90 -4.12 12.77
CA LYS A 147 -4.67 -3.99 13.55
C LYS A 147 -4.76 -2.85 14.58
N PHE A 148 -5.42 -1.75 14.19
CA PHE A 148 -5.59 -0.55 15.03
C PHE A 148 -7.07 -0.28 15.28
N SER A 149 -7.41 0.16 16.50
CA SER A 149 -8.78 0.53 16.86
C SER A 149 -9.20 1.87 16.28
N PHE A 150 -8.26 2.79 16.05
CA PHE A 150 -8.50 4.20 15.69
C PHE A 150 -8.25 4.54 14.23
N LYS A 151 -7.63 3.65 13.44
CA LYS A 151 -7.41 3.85 12.01
C LYS A 151 -7.68 2.58 11.20
N SER A 152 -8.08 2.73 9.96
CA SER A 152 -8.36 1.61 9.06
C SER A 152 -8.09 1.95 7.60
N GLY A 153 -7.66 0.95 6.83
CA GLY A 153 -7.73 0.99 5.38
C GLY A 153 -9.13 0.68 4.88
N VAL A 154 -9.54 1.30 3.78
CA VAL A 154 -10.81 1.04 3.09
C VAL A 154 -10.52 0.88 1.62
N ASN A 155 -10.70 -0.33 1.09
CA ASN A 155 -10.58 -0.57 -0.34
C ASN A 155 -11.77 0.12 -1.06
N ILE A 156 -11.49 1.07 -1.94
CA ILE A 156 -12.53 1.74 -2.73
C ILE A 156 -12.68 1.14 -4.13
N MET A 157 -11.63 0.47 -4.59
CA MET A 157 -11.58 -0.17 -5.89
C MET A 157 -10.53 -1.28 -5.91
N PHE A 158 -10.61 -2.14 -6.92
CA PHE A 158 -9.69 -3.24 -7.18
C PHE A 158 -9.22 -3.20 -8.62
N GLY A 159 -8.01 -3.73 -8.88
CA GLY A 159 -7.45 -3.85 -10.20
C GLY A 159 -6.98 -2.54 -10.81
N CYS A 160 -6.43 -2.62 -12.04
CA CYS A 160 -5.88 -1.46 -12.74
C CYS A 160 -5.94 -1.66 -14.25
N ASN A 161 -6.37 -0.62 -14.98
CA ASN A 161 -6.47 -0.62 -16.44
C ASN A 161 -5.31 0.12 -17.15
N ASN A 162 -4.29 0.56 -16.41
CA ASN A 162 -3.22 1.38 -16.99
C ASN A 162 -2.23 0.57 -17.83
N PHE A 163 -1.97 -0.68 -17.50
CA PHE A 163 -1.04 -1.56 -18.21
C PHE A 163 0.33 -0.91 -18.46
N CYS A 164 0.86 -0.23 -17.45
CA CYS A 164 2.24 0.26 -17.52
C CYS A 164 3.18 -0.89 -17.89
N SER A 165 4.12 -0.65 -18.79
CA SER A 165 4.93 -1.72 -19.43
C SER A 165 5.71 -2.59 -18.44
N TYR A 166 6.05 -2.05 -17.28
CA TYR A 166 6.82 -2.71 -16.23
C TYR A 166 5.94 -3.36 -15.14
N CYS A 167 4.62 -3.12 -15.17
CA CYS A 167 3.75 -3.42 -14.03
C CYS A 167 2.99 -4.73 -14.19
N ILE A 168 3.11 -5.59 -13.17
CA ILE A 168 2.41 -6.89 -13.13
C ILE A 168 0.98 -6.78 -12.57
N VAL A 169 0.62 -5.66 -11.93
CA VAL A 169 -0.64 -5.49 -11.21
C VAL A 169 -1.88 -5.82 -12.02
N PRO A 170 -2.06 -5.35 -13.28
CA PRO A 170 -3.25 -5.70 -14.06
C PRO A 170 -3.45 -7.21 -14.26
N TYR A 171 -2.36 -7.97 -14.26
CA TYR A 171 -2.36 -9.42 -14.48
C TYR A 171 -2.66 -10.21 -13.20
N VAL A 172 -2.35 -9.65 -12.02
CA VAL A 172 -2.54 -10.34 -10.73
C VAL A 172 -3.69 -9.78 -9.90
N ARG A 173 -4.15 -8.55 -10.17
CA ARG A 173 -5.30 -7.91 -9.51
C ARG A 173 -6.51 -7.71 -10.45
N GLY A 174 -6.34 -7.97 -11.74
CA GLY A 174 -7.38 -7.86 -12.76
C GLY A 174 -7.70 -6.43 -13.18
N ARG A 175 -8.81 -6.29 -13.90
CA ARG A 175 -9.33 -5.01 -14.37
C ARG A 175 -9.89 -4.17 -13.23
N GLU A 176 -9.97 -2.87 -13.43
CA GLU A 176 -10.58 -1.95 -12.48
C GLU A 176 -12.03 -2.33 -12.16
N ARG A 177 -12.35 -2.32 -10.87
CA ARG A 177 -13.70 -2.50 -10.33
C ARG A 177 -13.85 -1.54 -9.16
N SER A 178 -14.71 -0.54 -9.27
CA SER A 178 -15.03 0.39 -8.20
C SER A 178 -16.16 -0.15 -7.33
N ARG A 179 -16.05 0.05 -6.03
CA ARG A 179 -17.14 -0.23 -5.09
C ARG A 179 -18.20 0.88 -5.13
N GLU A 180 -19.44 0.50 -4.89
CA GLU A 180 -20.54 1.46 -4.83
C GLU A 180 -20.34 2.50 -3.70
N PRO A 181 -20.55 3.78 -3.94
CA PRO A 181 -20.39 4.82 -2.92
C PRO A 181 -21.18 4.56 -1.65
N LYS A 182 -22.43 4.08 -1.77
CA LYS A 182 -23.27 3.74 -0.63
C LYS A 182 -22.65 2.68 0.30
N ASP A 183 -21.98 1.69 -0.28
CA ASP A 183 -21.35 0.61 0.48
C ASP A 183 -20.11 1.13 1.18
N LEU A 184 -19.34 2.01 0.53
CA LEU A 184 -18.18 2.68 1.12
C LEU A 184 -18.58 3.57 2.30
N ILE A 185 -19.59 4.42 2.12
CA ILE A 185 -20.08 5.30 3.18
C ILE A 185 -20.56 4.47 4.38
N ARG A 186 -21.35 3.42 4.13
CA ARG A 186 -21.83 2.52 5.17
C ARG A 186 -20.68 1.87 5.94
N GLU A 187 -19.64 1.39 5.26
CA GLU A 187 -18.45 0.81 5.89
C GLU A 187 -17.73 1.84 6.75
N ILE A 188 -17.49 3.04 6.22
CA ILE A 188 -16.79 4.10 6.95
C ILE A 188 -17.59 4.56 8.17
N GLU A 189 -18.91 4.72 8.06
CA GLU A 189 -19.77 5.05 9.19
C GLU A 189 -19.71 3.98 10.30
N LYS A 190 -19.72 2.71 9.93
CA LYS A 190 -19.52 1.59 10.90
C LYS A 190 -18.15 1.67 11.58
N LEU A 191 -17.09 1.95 10.81
CA LEU A 191 -15.74 2.10 11.36
C LEU A 191 -15.66 3.27 12.35
N VAL A 192 -16.24 4.40 12.01
CA VAL A 192 -16.28 5.59 12.89
C VAL A 192 -17.09 5.30 14.16
N ALA A 193 -18.24 4.64 14.05
CA ALA A 193 -19.04 4.21 15.21
C ALA A 193 -18.24 3.26 16.14
N ASP A 194 -17.28 2.53 15.60
CA ASP A 194 -16.38 1.62 16.33
C ASP A 194 -15.07 2.28 16.80
N GLY A 195 -14.97 3.61 16.70
CA GLY A 195 -13.87 4.42 17.23
C GLY A 195 -12.77 4.78 16.22
N VAL A 196 -12.91 4.45 14.94
CA VAL A 196 -11.94 4.84 13.91
C VAL A 196 -12.07 6.34 13.63
N CYS A 197 -10.97 7.06 13.71
CA CYS A 197 -10.89 8.50 13.41
C CYS A 197 -10.11 8.84 12.14
N GLU A 198 -9.28 7.92 11.65
CA GLU A 198 -8.53 8.06 10.41
C GLU A 198 -8.80 6.87 9.46
N ILE A 199 -9.05 7.18 8.20
CA ILE A 199 -9.13 6.17 7.14
C ILE A 199 -8.09 6.43 6.05
N MET A 200 -7.65 5.35 5.41
CA MET A 200 -6.87 5.40 4.18
C MET A 200 -7.65 4.74 3.06
N LEU A 201 -8.02 5.52 2.05
CA LEU A 201 -8.69 5.04 0.85
C LEU A 201 -7.69 4.32 -0.04
N LEU A 202 -7.93 3.05 -0.32
CA LEU A 202 -7.00 2.15 -1.01
C LEU A 202 -7.53 1.75 -2.39
N GLY A 203 -6.61 1.72 -3.35
CA GLY A 203 -6.83 1.26 -4.71
C GLY A 203 -5.50 1.20 -5.46
N GLN A 204 -5.49 0.71 -6.70
CA GLN A 204 -4.29 0.69 -7.54
C GLN A 204 -4.07 2.03 -8.27
N ASN A 205 -5.15 2.76 -8.51
CA ASN A 205 -5.18 4.14 -9.01
C ASN A 205 -6.47 4.80 -8.51
N VAL A 206 -6.44 5.36 -7.31
CA VAL A 206 -7.64 5.94 -6.68
C VAL A 206 -8.23 7.10 -7.49
N ASN A 207 -7.42 7.81 -8.28
CA ASN A 207 -7.87 8.92 -9.11
C ASN A 207 -8.85 8.48 -10.21
N SER A 208 -8.84 7.20 -10.60
CA SER A 208 -9.77 6.65 -11.60
C SER A 208 -11.05 6.07 -10.98
N TYR A 209 -11.21 6.13 -9.66
CA TYR A 209 -12.39 5.64 -8.96
C TYR A 209 -13.69 6.11 -9.63
N GLY A 210 -14.66 5.22 -9.68
CA GLY A 210 -16.02 5.48 -10.11
C GLY A 210 -16.27 5.31 -11.60
N LYS A 211 -15.23 5.19 -12.44
CA LYS A 211 -15.38 5.03 -13.90
C LYS A 211 -16.10 3.74 -14.31
N THR A 212 -16.04 2.72 -13.47
CA THR A 212 -16.63 1.40 -13.76
C THR A 212 -18.00 1.19 -13.13
N LEU A 213 -18.53 2.18 -12.44
CA LEU A 213 -19.87 2.15 -11.84
C LEU A 213 -20.95 2.34 -12.90
N ASP A 214 -22.11 1.74 -12.69
CA ASP A 214 -23.30 1.94 -13.55
C ASP A 214 -23.72 3.42 -13.59
N ASN A 215 -23.63 4.09 -12.43
CA ASN A 215 -23.78 5.54 -12.31
C ASN A 215 -22.41 6.14 -11.94
N PRO A 216 -21.57 6.51 -12.92
CA PRO A 216 -20.23 6.98 -12.66
C PRO A 216 -20.18 8.22 -11.77
N ILE A 217 -19.32 8.19 -10.77
CA ILE A 217 -18.90 9.36 -9.99
C ILE A 217 -17.40 9.51 -10.02
N THR A 218 -16.88 10.69 -9.68
CA THR A 218 -15.44 10.93 -9.61
C THR A 218 -14.88 10.63 -8.22
N PHE A 219 -13.57 10.46 -8.15
CA PHE A 219 -12.90 10.36 -6.85
C PHE A 219 -13.04 11.66 -6.03
N ALA A 220 -13.07 12.83 -6.71
CA ALA A 220 -13.34 14.11 -6.06
C ALA A 220 -14.71 14.13 -5.38
N GLU A 221 -15.76 13.65 -6.06
CA GLU A 221 -17.10 13.53 -5.50
C GLU A 221 -17.14 12.56 -4.31
N LEU A 222 -16.43 11.42 -4.40
CA LEU A 222 -16.31 10.49 -3.28
C LEU A 222 -15.64 11.15 -2.06
N LEU A 223 -14.53 11.89 -2.27
CA LEU A 223 -13.87 12.61 -1.18
C LEU A 223 -14.79 13.58 -0.47
N ARG A 224 -15.59 14.34 -1.22
CA ARG A 224 -16.57 15.27 -0.64
C ARG A 224 -17.63 14.56 0.18
N GLU A 225 -18.14 13.43 -0.30
CA GLU A 225 -19.12 12.63 0.46
C GLU A 225 -18.52 12.03 1.75
N VAL A 226 -17.32 11.45 1.66
CA VAL A 226 -16.63 10.90 2.83
C VAL A 226 -16.28 12.00 3.85
N ASN A 227 -15.94 13.19 3.38
CA ASN A 227 -15.63 14.34 4.25
C ASN A 227 -16.82 14.78 5.11
N LYS A 228 -18.04 14.45 4.73
CA LYS A 228 -19.26 14.78 5.50
C LYS A 228 -19.50 13.85 6.68
N ILE A 229 -18.81 12.71 6.76
CA ILE A 229 -19.03 11.71 7.81
C ILE A 229 -18.61 12.29 9.17
N GLU A 230 -19.60 12.45 10.05
CA GLU A 230 -19.37 12.95 11.40
C GLU A 230 -18.50 11.98 12.21
N GLY A 231 -17.59 12.52 13.02
CA GLY A 231 -16.65 11.71 13.84
C GLY A 231 -15.38 11.26 13.10
N LEU A 232 -15.37 11.24 11.78
CA LEU A 232 -14.15 11.03 11.00
C LEU A 232 -13.30 12.31 11.09
N LYS A 233 -12.00 12.16 11.40
CA LYS A 233 -11.07 13.28 11.61
C LYS A 233 -10.08 13.44 10.46
N ARG A 234 -9.66 12.34 9.83
CA ARG A 234 -8.60 12.35 8.85
C ARG A 234 -8.84 11.35 7.74
N ILE A 235 -8.67 11.81 6.49
CA ILE A 235 -8.80 11.01 5.27
C ILE A 235 -7.45 11.03 4.56
N ARG A 236 -6.87 9.85 4.35
CA ARG A 236 -5.68 9.62 3.53
C ARG A 236 -6.03 8.85 2.29
N PHE A 237 -5.24 9.00 1.25
CA PHE A 237 -5.25 8.13 0.09
C PHE A 237 -3.85 8.03 -0.50
N MET A 238 -3.58 6.96 -1.21
CA MET A 238 -2.33 6.73 -1.93
C MET A 238 -2.62 6.09 -3.28
N THR A 239 -1.55 5.93 -4.09
CA THR A 239 -1.61 5.26 -5.39
C THR A 239 -2.42 6.04 -6.44
N SER A 240 -2.01 7.29 -6.66
CA SER A 240 -2.50 8.14 -7.74
C SER A 240 -1.78 7.85 -9.05
N HIS A 241 -2.38 8.26 -10.16
CA HIS A 241 -1.74 8.28 -11.47
C HIS A 241 -1.85 9.70 -12.06
N PRO A 242 -0.74 10.30 -12.53
CA PRO A 242 -0.73 11.67 -13.02
C PRO A 242 -1.76 11.94 -14.13
N LYS A 243 -1.98 11.00 -15.03
CA LYS A 243 -2.97 11.17 -16.12
C LYS A 243 -4.39 11.44 -15.62
N ASP A 244 -4.74 11.02 -14.41
CA ASP A 244 -6.08 11.11 -13.83
C ASP A 244 -6.20 12.22 -12.76
N LEU A 245 -5.20 13.07 -12.62
CA LEU A 245 -5.26 14.24 -11.73
C LEU A 245 -6.06 15.37 -12.41
N SER A 246 -7.30 15.57 -11.98
CA SER A 246 -8.18 16.62 -12.48
C SER A 246 -8.12 17.87 -11.60
N ASP A 247 -8.54 19.01 -12.18
CA ASP A 247 -8.69 20.26 -11.40
C ASP A 247 -9.75 20.11 -10.31
N ASP A 248 -10.82 19.37 -10.57
CA ASP A 248 -11.85 19.10 -9.57
C ASP A 248 -11.32 18.28 -8.40
N LEU A 249 -10.42 17.33 -8.66
CA LEU A 249 -9.77 16.57 -7.59
C LEU A 249 -8.86 17.48 -6.74
N ILE A 250 -8.09 18.36 -7.36
CA ILE A 250 -7.27 19.36 -6.65
C ILE A 250 -8.15 20.22 -5.76
N MET A 251 -9.29 20.70 -6.28
CA MET A 251 -10.24 21.52 -5.51
C MET A 251 -10.87 20.71 -4.36
N ALA A 252 -11.24 19.46 -4.58
CA ALA A 252 -11.75 18.60 -3.51
C ALA A 252 -10.74 18.41 -2.38
N ILE A 253 -9.46 18.18 -2.71
CA ILE A 253 -8.39 18.09 -1.71
C ILE A 253 -8.24 19.39 -0.93
N LYS A 254 -8.34 20.54 -1.61
CA LYS A 254 -8.26 21.87 -1.00
C LYS A 254 -9.41 22.12 -0.03
N GLU A 255 -10.65 21.84 -0.46
CA GLU A 255 -11.87 22.18 0.23
C GLU A 255 -12.21 21.24 1.39
N CYS A 256 -11.87 19.95 1.25
CA CYS A 256 -12.15 18.95 2.27
C CYS A 256 -11.15 19.06 3.43
N ASP A 257 -11.60 19.59 4.55
CA ASP A 257 -10.79 19.85 5.74
C ASP A 257 -10.18 18.60 6.39
N LYS A 258 -10.85 17.45 6.24
CA LYS A 258 -10.37 16.15 6.77
C LYS A 258 -9.35 15.46 5.87
N VAL A 259 -9.26 15.85 4.59
CA VAL A 259 -8.30 15.26 3.64
C VAL A 259 -6.92 15.79 3.92
N CYS A 260 -5.98 14.87 4.17
CA CYS A 260 -4.58 15.20 4.37
C CYS A 260 -4.00 15.92 3.14
N LYS A 261 -3.25 16.99 3.37
CA LYS A 261 -2.63 17.77 2.29
C LYS A 261 -1.32 17.08 1.85
N HIS A 262 -1.50 15.91 1.27
CA HIS A 262 -0.43 15.05 0.75
C HIS A 262 -0.89 14.41 -0.55
N MET A 263 -0.10 14.54 -1.61
CA MET A 263 -0.31 13.89 -2.89
C MET A 263 0.88 13.00 -3.22
N HIS A 264 0.64 11.69 -3.32
CA HIS A 264 1.60 10.77 -3.91
C HIS A 264 1.37 10.72 -5.42
N LEU A 265 2.29 11.30 -6.19
CA LEU A 265 2.18 11.48 -7.63
C LEU A 265 3.37 10.81 -8.34
N PRO A 266 3.28 9.52 -8.66
CA PRO A 266 4.38 8.75 -9.24
C PRO A 266 4.81 9.29 -10.60
N LEU A 267 6.02 9.83 -10.67
CA LEU A 267 6.65 10.30 -11.90
C LEU A 267 7.11 9.15 -12.79
N GLN A 268 7.75 8.17 -12.18
CA GLN A 268 8.43 7.01 -12.75
C GLN A 268 9.69 7.39 -13.56
N SER A 269 9.60 8.31 -14.49
CA SER A 269 10.71 8.90 -15.26
C SER A 269 10.43 10.36 -15.61
N GLY A 270 11.46 11.18 -15.69
CA GLY A 270 11.36 12.57 -16.17
C GLY A 270 11.52 12.69 -17.69
N SER A 271 11.83 11.63 -18.40
CA SER A 271 11.93 11.59 -19.86
C SER A 271 10.60 11.28 -20.51
N SER A 272 10.08 12.18 -21.34
CA SER A 272 8.84 11.96 -22.10
C SER A 272 8.94 10.73 -23.01
N ARG A 273 10.11 10.47 -23.59
CA ARG A 273 10.38 9.27 -24.39
C ARG A 273 10.23 7.99 -23.56
N VAL A 274 10.87 7.94 -22.39
CA VAL A 274 10.78 6.78 -21.49
C VAL A 274 9.36 6.60 -20.95
N LEU A 275 8.66 7.68 -20.58
CA LEU A 275 7.27 7.63 -20.15
C LEU A 275 6.36 7.02 -21.21
N LYS A 276 6.59 7.31 -22.49
CA LYS A 276 5.87 6.68 -23.61
C LYS A 276 6.14 5.16 -23.69
N GLU A 277 7.40 4.76 -23.55
CA GLU A 277 7.78 3.33 -23.52
C GLU A 277 7.22 2.60 -22.28
N MET A 278 7.08 3.31 -21.17
CA MET A 278 6.43 2.85 -19.95
C MET A 278 4.90 2.77 -20.06
N ASN A 279 4.30 3.28 -21.13
CA ASN A 279 2.84 3.38 -21.32
C ASN A 279 2.15 4.22 -20.22
N ARG A 280 2.75 5.36 -19.87
CA ARG A 280 2.25 6.20 -18.77
C ARG A 280 1.20 7.23 -19.17
N HIS A 281 1.05 7.54 -20.46
CA HIS A 281 0.04 8.46 -21.02
C HIS A 281 0.12 9.91 -20.53
N TYR A 282 1.28 10.37 -20.10
CA TYR A 282 1.64 11.77 -19.86
C TYR A 282 3.11 11.98 -20.21
N ASP A 283 3.48 13.22 -20.43
CA ASP A 283 4.84 13.65 -20.67
C ASP A 283 5.38 14.52 -19.52
N LYS A 284 6.64 14.91 -19.62
CA LYS A 284 7.31 15.74 -18.62
C LYS A 284 6.58 17.07 -18.40
N GLU A 285 6.17 17.73 -19.46
CA GLU A 285 5.54 19.04 -19.45
C GLU A 285 4.18 18.99 -18.74
N LYS A 286 3.38 18.00 -19.08
CA LYS A 286 2.08 17.78 -18.40
C LYS A 286 2.26 17.50 -16.91
N TYR A 287 3.23 16.66 -16.55
CA TYR A 287 3.50 16.36 -15.14
C TYR A 287 3.91 17.61 -14.35
N LEU A 288 4.82 18.41 -14.90
CA LEU A 288 5.25 19.66 -14.26
C LEU A 288 4.12 20.68 -14.15
N ASP A 289 3.24 20.76 -15.15
CA ASP A 289 2.05 21.61 -15.10
C ASP A 289 1.07 21.16 -14.00
N GLU A 290 0.86 19.85 -13.84
CA GLU A 290 0.02 19.30 -12.77
C GLU A 290 0.57 19.63 -11.39
N VAL A 291 1.89 19.49 -11.18
CA VAL A 291 2.55 19.88 -9.92
C VAL A 291 2.39 21.37 -9.66
N LYS A 292 2.56 22.21 -10.69
CA LYS A 292 2.37 23.66 -10.58
C LYS A 292 0.94 24.00 -10.15
N ARG A 293 -0.06 23.48 -10.84
CA ARG A 293 -1.49 23.73 -10.50
C ARG A 293 -1.83 23.24 -9.09
N LEU A 294 -1.31 22.09 -8.69
CA LEU A 294 -1.50 21.55 -7.34
C LEU A 294 -0.95 22.51 -6.27
N ARG A 295 0.25 23.03 -6.44
CA ARG A 295 0.88 23.98 -5.51
C ARG A 295 0.29 25.37 -5.55
N GLU A 296 -0.22 25.84 -6.68
CA GLU A 296 -0.94 27.09 -6.78
C GLU A 296 -2.23 27.07 -5.96
N GLN A 297 -2.95 25.95 -5.95
CA GLN A 297 -4.18 25.79 -5.19
C GLN A 297 -3.94 25.43 -3.72
N ILE A 298 -2.92 24.64 -3.44
CA ILE A 298 -2.58 24.15 -2.10
C ILE A 298 -1.07 24.33 -1.87
N PRO A 299 -0.61 25.54 -1.51
CA PRO A 299 0.83 25.89 -1.45
C PRO A 299 1.67 24.99 -0.55
N ASP A 300 1.09 24.52 0.56
CA ASP A 300 1.78 23.69 1.57
C ASP A 300 1.60 22.18 1.36
N ILE A 301 1.05 21.75 0.22
CA ILE A 301 0.84 20.33 -0.03
C ILE A 301 2.18 19.58 -0.10
N ALA A 302 2.28 18.49 0.63
CA ALA A 302 3.40 17.58 0.49
C ALA A 302 3.24 16.74 -0.78
N ILE A 303 4.29 16.64 -1.58
CA ILE A 303 4.31 15.83 -2.81
C ILE A 303 5.36 14.77 -2.67
N THR A 304 4.95 13.52 -2.81
CA THR A 304 5.82 12.35 -2.85
C THR A 304 5.69 11.63 -4.19
N THR A 305 6.68 10.81 -4.55
CA THR A 305 6.72 10.17 -5.85
C THR A 305 7.41 8.81 -5.81
N ASP A 306 7.24 8.06 -6.89
CA ASP A 306 8.03 6.87 -7.24
C ASP A 306 8.86 7.18 -8.49
N ILE A 307 10.11 6.73 -8.51
CA ILE A 307 11.03 6.87 -9.65
C ILE A 307 11.73 5.55 -9.90
N ILE A 308 11.73 5.11 -11.15
CA ILE A 308 12.42 3.89 -11.62
C ILE A 308 13.65 4.31 -12.43
N VAL A 309 14.81 3.79 -12.07
CA VAL A 309 16.08 3.95 -12.79
C VAL A 309 16.40 2.67 -13.56
N GLY A 310 16.97 2.82 -14.74
CA GLY A 310 17.40 1.67 -15.53
C GLY A 310 16.30 0.98 -16.29
N PHE A 311 15.19 1.67 -16.59
CA PHE A 311 14.18 1.14 -17.49
C PHE A 311 14.82 0.81 -18.86
N PRO A 312 14.42 -0.31 -19.53
CA PRO A 312 15.02 -0.71 -20.79
C PRO A 312 15.06 0.44 -21.83
N GLY A 313 16.24 0.68 -22.37
CA GLY A 313 16.47 1.76 -23.32
C GLY A 313 16.66 3.16 -22.75
N GLU A 314 16.66 3.33 -21.42
CA GLU A 314 16.98 4.60 -20.78
C GLU A 314 18.42 5.03 -21.11
N THR A 315 18.59 6.20 -21.69
CA THR A 315 19.88 6.81 -21.95
C THR A 315 20.33 7.71 -20.79
N GLU A 316 21.59 8.21 -20.84
CA GLU A 316 22.06 9.19 -19.86
C GLU A 316 21.23 10.48 -19.96
N GLU A 317 20.89 10.92 -21.16
CA GLU A 317 20.05 12.10 -21.40
C GLU A 317 18.66 11.92 -20.78
N ASP A 318 18.04 10.74 -20.92
CA ASP A 318 16.77 10.43 -20.29
C ASP A 318 16.87 10.49 -18.75
N PHE A 319 17.95 9.96 -18.19
CA PHE A 319 18.18 10.02 -16.76
C PHE A 319 18.38 11.47 -16.26
N LEU A 320 19.11 12.30 -17.03
CA LEU A 320 19.28 13.72 -16.69
C LEU A 320 17.96 14.50 -16.73
N GLU A 321 17.03 14.13 -17.62
CA GLU A 321 15.66 14.66 -17.61
C GLU A 321 14.93 14.31 -16.31
N THR A 322 15.11 13.10 -15.79
CA THR A 322 14.56 12.69 -14.49
C THR A 322 15.16 13.54 -13.35
N MET A 323 16.49 13.75 -13.36
CA MET A 323 17.16 14.60 -12.38
C MET A 323 16.67 16.04 -12.43
N ASP A 324 16.41 16.58 -13.63
CA ASP A 324 15.86 17.91 -13.82
C ASP A 324 14.46 18.05 -13.19
N VAL A 325 13.57 17.09 -13.42
CA VAL A 325 12.24 17.08 -12.79
C VAL A 325 12.34 17.03 -11.27
N VAL A 326 13.20 16.19 -10.73
CA VAL A 326 13.42 16.08 -9.27
C VAL A 326 13.85 17.43 -8.68
N LYS A 327 14.76 18.14 -9.34
CA LYS A 327 15.22 19.47 -8.92
C LYS A 327 14.15 20.54 -9.02
N GLN A 328 13.32 20.50 -10.07
CA GLN A 328 12.22 21.46 -10.26
C GLN A 328 11.07 21.22 -9.26
N VAL A 329 10.64 19.97 -9.09
CA VAL A 329 9.52 19.62 -8.23
C VAL A 329 9.87 19.72 -6.75
N ARG A 330 11.08 19.32 -6.35
CA ARG A 330 11.52 19.30 -4.96
C ARG A 330 10.56 18.51 -4.08
N TYR A 331 10.57 17.18 -4.26
CA TYR A 331 9.70 16.27 -3.51
C TYR A 331 9.99 16.26 -2.01
N ASP A 332 8.95 16.13 -1.21
CA ASP A 332 9.06 15.89 0.23
C ASP A 332 9.67 14.51 0.51
N SER A 333 9.35 13.52 -0.31
CA SER A 333 9.98 12.21 -0.31
C SER A 333 9.86 11.55 -1.68
N ALA A 334 10.80 10.69 -2.04
CA ALA A 334 10.71 9.87 -3.23
C ALA A 334 11.13 8.43 -2.93
N PHE A 335 10.34 7.49 -3.38
CA PHE A 335 10.71 6.08 -3.41
C PHE A 335 11.44 5.81 -4.71
N THR A 336 12.71 5.43 -4.61
CA THR A 336 13.60 5.18 -5.74
C THR A 336 13.79 3.68 -5.93
N PHE A 337 13.62 3.23 -7.17
CA PHE A 337 13.70 1.82 -7.52
C PHE A 337 14.64 1.61 -8.71
N ILE A 338 15.38 0.52 -8.68
CA ILE A 338 16.03 -0.02 -9.86
C ILE A 338 15.00 -0.86 -10.60
N TYR A 339 14.92 -0.70 -11.93
CA TYR A 339 14.05 -1.53 -12.75
C TYR A 339 14.36 -3.01 -12.52
N SER A 340 13.33 -3.77 -12.29
CA SER A 340 13.39 -5.23 -12.12
C SER A 340 12.41 -5.91 -13.07
N LYS A 341 12.92 -6.88 -13.82
CA LYS A 341 12.12 -7.67 -14.76
C LYS A 341 11.01 -8.41 -14.02
N ARG A 342 9.79 -8.30 -14.56
CA ARG A 342 8.64 -9.08 -14.09
C ARG A 342 8.13 -9.93 -15.22
N THR A 343 8.24 -11.24 -15.10
CA THR A 343 7.75 -12.21 -16.10
C THR A 343 6.29 -11.91 -16.43
N GLY A 344 5.96 -11.89 -17.73
CA GLY A 344 4.63 -11.58 -18.23
C GLY A 344 4.36 -10.09 -18.47
N THR A 345 5.27 -9.19 -18.14
CA THR A 345 5.17 -7.76 -18.49
C THR A 345 5.86 -7.45 -19.81
N ARG A 346 5.40 -6.41 -20.50
CA ARG A 346 5.99 -5.97 -21.77
C ARG A 346 7.47 -5.57 -21.61
N ALA A 347 7.81 -4.84 -20.56
CA ALA A 347 9.18 -4.38 -20.33
C ALA A 347 10.17 -5.53 -20.11
N ALA A 348 9.73 -6.67 -19.62
CA ALA A 348 10.59 -7.85 -19.41
C ALA A 348 11.16 -8.43 -20.71
N THR A 349 10.49 -8.19 -21.85
CA THR A 349 10.88 -8.69 -23.17
C THR A 349 11.58 -7.63 -24.04
N MET A 350 11.78 -6.42 -23.54
CA MET A 350 12.51 -5.37 -24.23
C MET A 350 14.02 -5.71 -24.31
N GLU A 351 14.61 -5.49 -25.49
CA GLU A 351 16.00 -5.92 -25.76
C GLU A 351 17.05 -5.00 -25.15
N ASN A 352 16.82 -3.69 -25.12
CA ASN A 352 17.80 -2.67 -24.72
C ASN A 352 17.92 -2.54 -23.19
N GLN A 353 18.27 -3.61 -22.50
CA GLN A 353 18.50 -3.57 -21.06
C GLN A 353 19.72 -2.70 -20.73
N VAL A 354 19.62 -1.85 -19.72
CA VAL A 354 20.70 -0.99 -19.26
C VAL A 354 21.71 -1.80 -18.45
N PRO A 355 23.03 -1.68 -18.67
CA PRO A 355 24.04 -2.37 -17.89
C PRO A 355 23.97 -2.07 -16.39
N ASP A 356 24.23 -3.06 -15.54
CA ASP A 356 24.05 -2.97 -14.08
C ASP A 356 24.92 -1.89 -13.42
N ASP A 357 26.16 -1.70 -13.90
CA ASP A 357 27.07 -0.66 -13.42
C ASP A 357 26.55 0.75 -13.71
N VAL A 358 25.96 0.95 -14.90
CA VAL A 358 25.31 2.20 -15.30
C VAL A 358 24.08 2.48 -14.45
N VAL A 359 23.25 1.47 -14.25
CA VAL A 359 22.05 1.58 -13.40
C VAL A 359 22.42 1.94 -11.97
N LYS A 360 23.46 1.30 -11.43
CA LYS A 360 23.92 1.59 -10.07
C LYS A 360 24.42 3.04 -9.93
N ASP A 361 25.22 3.53 -10.88
CA ASP A 361 25.70 4.92 -10.88
C ASP A 361 24.53 5.91 -10.91
N ARG A 362 23.57 5.70 -11.82
CA ARG A 362 22.37 6.54 -11.90
C ARG A 362 21.55 6.51 -10.62
N PHE A 363 21.37 5.32 -10.05
CA PHE A 363 20.63 5.16 -8.80
C PHE A 363 21.28 5.91 -7.64
N ASP A 364 22.60 5.81 -7.49
CA ASP A 364 23.35 6.49 -6.43
C ASP A 364 23.25 8.03 -6.58
N ARG A 365 23.35 8.54 -7.80
CA ARG A 365 23.16 10.00 -8.09
C ARG A 365 21.74 10.46 -7.77
N LEU A 366 20.73 9.71 -8.17
CA LEU A 366 19.33 10.03 -7.88
C LEU A 366 19.07 10.00 -6.38
N LEU A 367 19.52 8.96 -5.69
CA LEU A 367 19.30 8.79 -4.26
C LEU A 367 19.91 9.96 -3.47
N LYS A 368 21.11 10.37 -3.82
CA LYS A 368 21.78 11.52 -3.19
C LYS A 368 20.98 12.80 -3.36
N GLU A 369 20.51 13.11 -4.57
CA GLU A 369 19.73 14.31 -4.87
C GLU A 369 18.39 14.31 -4.11
N VAL A 370 17.66 13.21 -4.16
CA VAL A 370 16.40 13.04 -3.46
C VAL A 370 16.56 13.19 -1.94
N GLN A 371 17.59 12.58 -1.35
CA GLN A 371 17.85 12.68 0.09
C GLN A 371 18.20 14.10 0.50
N THR A 372 18.99 14.81 -0.31
CA THR A 372 19.33 16.22 -0.06
C THR A 372 18.09 17.10 -0.04
N ILE A 373 17.25 16.99 -1.07
CA ILE A 373 16.01 17.77 -1.17
C ILE A 373 15.04 17.43 -0.05
N SER A 374 14.82 16.14 0.23
CA SER A 374 13.93 15.70 1.30
C SER A 374 14.37 16.20 2.67
N SER A 375 15.68 16.23 2.93
CA SER A 375 16.23 16.77 4.18
C SER A 375 15.99 18.28 4.29
N GLU A 376 16.18 19.03 3.22
CA GLU A 376 15.90 20.48 3.19
C GLU A 376 14.40 20.76 3.39
N LYS A 377 13.52 20.00 2.74
CA LYS A 377 12.07 20.11 2.89
C LYS A 377 11.62 19.76 4.31
N ALA A 378 12.19 18.71 4.91
CA ALA A 378 11.88 18.31 6.27
C ALA A 378 12.22 19.41 7.29
N LYS A 379 13.37 20.07 7.13
CA LYS A 379 13.77 21.18 8.02
C LYS A 379 12.81 22.37 7.98
N CYS A 380 12.09 22.59 6.90
CA CYS A 380 11.12 23.68 6.80
C CYS A 380 9.92 23.54 7.74
N TYR A 381 9.74 22.38 8.34
CA TYR A 381 8.69 22.14 9.34
C TYR A 381 9.14 22.44 10.77
N GLU A 382 10.44 22.60 11.03
CA GLU A 382 10.91 22.97 12.38
C GLU A 382 10.26 24.27 12.87
N GLY A 383 9.81 24.26 14.10
CA GLY A 383 9.13 25.37 14.75
C GLY A 383 7.64 25.48 14.43
N LYS A 384 7.12 24.75 13.44
CA LYS A 384 5.68 24.72 13.13
C LYS A 384 4.92 23.91 14.16
N VAL A 385 3.65 24.31 14.37
CA VAL A 385 2.67 23.53 15.13
C VAL A 385 1.79 22.81 14.13
N VAL A 386 1.71 21.48 14.23
CA VAL A 386 0.99 20.62 13.30
C VAL A 386 0.11 19.61 14.03
N PRO A 387 -1.02 19.19 13.44
CA PRO A 387 -1.82 18.11 13.98
C PRO A 387 -1.10 16.77 13.81
N VAL A 388 -1.01 16.01 14.90
CA VAL A 388 -0.36 14.69 14.95
C VAL A 388 -1.32 13.68 15.58
N LEU A 389 -1.57 12.58 14.89
CA LEU A 389 -2.31 11.44 15.44
C LEU A 389 -1.34 10.59 16.25
N ALA A 390 -1.59 10.47 17.57
CA ALA A 390 -0.84 9.58 18.45
C ALA A 390 -1.19 8.12 18.13
N GLU A 391 -0.19 7.30 17.81
CA GLU A 391 -0.42 5.94 17.28
C GLU A 391 0.06 4.83 18.21
N GLU A 392 1.16 5.05 18.94
CA GLU A 392 1.76 4.04 19.81
C GLU A 392 2.68 4.70 20.86
N MET A 393 2.98 3.96 21.92
CA MET A 393 4.06 4.35 22.83
C MET A 393 5.40 4.13 22.14
N ASP A 394 6.37 4.99 22.41
CA ASP A 394 7.71 4.87 21.84
C ASP A 394 8.47 3.72 22.51
N ASP A 395 8.90 2.74 21.72
CA ASP A 395 9.63 1.56 22.22
C ASP A 395 11.04 1.87 22.72
N GLN A 396 11.59 3.03 22.33
CA GLN A 396 12.98 3.40 22.62
C GLN A 396 13.09 4.49 23.69
N LYS A 397 12.01 5.19 23.99
CA LYS A 397 12.01 6.32 24.93
C LYS A 397 10.76 6.31 25.82
N ASP A 398 10.95 5.92 27.07
CA ASP A 398 9.87 5.92 28.06
C ASP A 398 9.23 7.30 28.22
N GLY A 399 7.90 7.31 28.33
CA GLY A 399 7.12 8.54 28.48
C GLY A 399 6.98 9.35 27.18
N TYR A 400 7.26 8.74 26.04
CA TYR A 400 7.06 9.34 24.71
C TYR A 400 6.03 8.57 23.91
N VAL A 401 5.33 9.29 23.06
CA VAL A 401 4.36 8.79 22.07
C VAL A 401 4.94 9.00 20.68
N THR A 402 4.71 8.02 19.80
CA THR A 402 5.00 8.12 18.38
C THR A 402 3.70 8.38 17.64
N GLY A 403 3.67 9.41 16.82
CA GLY A 403 2.52 9.78 16.00
C GLY A 403 2.90 10.16 14.58
N ARG A 404 1.88 10.55 13.78
CA ARG A 404 2.05 10.92 12.38
C ARG A 404 1.34 12.22 12.04
N MET A 405 2.06 13.03 11.25
CA MET A 405 1.55 14.25 10.62
C MET A 405 0.68 13.92 9.40
N ASP A 406 0.05 14.94 8.85
CA ASP A 406 -0.72 14.84 7.60
C ASP A 406 0.10 14.33 6.42
N ASN A 407 1.37 14.71 6.31
CA ASN A 407 2.28 14.23 5.27
C ASN A 407 2.87 12.83 5.58
N ASN A 408 2.36 12.16 6.62
CA ASN A 408 2.77 10.84 7.10
C ASN A 408 4.16 10.79 7.79
N SER A 409 4.79 11.92 8.06
CA SER A 409 6.04 11.98 8.81
C SER A 409 5.83 11.61 10.27
N ILE A 410 6.83 10.94 10.85
CA ILE A 410 6.82 10.48 12.23
C ILE A 410 7.20 11.64 13.16
N VAL A 411 6.49 11.74 14.29
CA VAL A 411 6.77 12.69 15.36
C VAL A 411 6.79 11.95 16.69
N HIS A 412 7.86 12.15 17.47
CA HIS A 412 7.95 11.69 18.85
C HIS A 412 7.76 12.86 19.80
N PHE A 413 6.90 12.71 20.78
CA PHE A 413 6.60 13.76 21.75
C PHE A 413 6.23 13.15 23.11
N PRO A 414 6.44 13.89 24.24
CA PRO A 414 6.06 13.41 25.55
C PRO A 414 4.56 13.13 25.65
N GLY A 415 4.20 11.97 26.18
CA GLY A 415 2.80 11.58 26.32
C GLY A 415 2.62 10.23 27.01
N THR A 416 1.36 9.85 27.13
CA THR A 416 0.90 8.67 27.87
C THR A 416 0.01 7.79 26.98
N GLU A 417 -0.21 6.55 27.39
CA GLU A 417 -0.93 5.54 26.62
C GLU A 417 -2.40 5.93 26.31
N ASP A 418 -3.04 6.67 27.19
CA ASP A 418 -4.40 7.18 27.01
C ASP A 418 -4.55 8.21 25.89
N MET A 419 -3.43 8.75 25.38
CA MET A 419 -3.39 9.68 24.26
C MET A 419 -3.50 8.98 22.90
N ILE A 420 -3.23 7.69 22.85
CA ILE A 420 -3.22 6.91 21.60
C ILE A 420 -4.61 6.92 20.96
N GLY A 421 -4.66 7.20 19.65
CA GLY A 421 -5.89 7.32 18.88
C GLY A 421 -6.49 8.73 18.86
N ASN A 422 -5.85 9.70 19.48
CA ASN A 422 -6.26 11.11 19.49
C ASN A 422 -5.29 11.99 18.70
N ILE A 423 -5.78 13.11 18.20
CA ILE A 423 -5.00 14.10 17.44
C ILE A 423 -4.66 15.27 18.39
N TYR A 424 -3.38 15.62 18.41
CA TYR A 424 -2.84 16.73 19.20
C TYR A 424 -2.12 17.73 18.32
N ASN A 425 -2.17 19.00 18.70
CA ASN A 425 -1.32 20.04 18.11
C ASN A 425 0.08 19.95 18.72
N VAL A 426 1.06 19.61 17.90
CA VAL A 426 2.44 19.38 18.32
C VAL A 426 3.36 20.40 17.67
N LYS A 427 4.15 21.11 18.49
CA LYS A 427 5.24 21.95 18.00
C LYS A 427 6.44 21.08 17.65
N LEU A 428 6.93 21.17 16.44
CA LEU A 428 8.09 20.43 15.96
C LEU A 428 9.37 21.17 16.40
N ASN A 429 10.01 20.72 17.45
CA ASN A 429 11.18 21.40 18.03
C ASN A 429 12.46 21.09 17.27
N GLU A 430 12.62 19.87 16.74
CA GLU A 430 13.83 19.40 16.10
C GLU A 430 13.51 18.41 14.96
N CYS A 431 14.10 18.63 13.79
CA CYS A 431 14.08 17.67 12.69
C CYS A 431 15.30 16.76 12.75
N ARG A 432 15.08 15.45 12.82
CA ARG A 432 16.12 14.42 12.81
C ARG A 432 16.13 13.59 11.53
N GLY A 433 16.08 14.25 10.40
CA GLY A 433 16.07 13.62 9.08
C GLY A 433 14.71 13.04 8.69
N PHE A 434 14.37 11.86 9.18
CA PHE A 434 13.13 11.15 8.81
C PHE A 434 12.00 11.30 9.85
N TYR A 435 12.25 11.94 10.97
CA TYR A 435 11.29 12.15 12.04
C TYR A 435 11.56 13.43 12.79
N TYR A 436 10.60 13.84 13.60
CA TYR A 436 10.67 15.05 14.42
C TYR A 436 10.55 14.72 15.89
N MET A 437 11.24 15.52 16.72
CA MET A 437 10.97 15.63 18.16
C MET A 437 10.10 16.84 18.39
N GLY A 438 9.06 16.69 19.17
CA GLY A 438 8.11 17.78 19.45
C GLY A 438 7.56 17.76 20.86
N GLU A 439 6.67 18.72 21.11
CA GLU A 439 5.92 18.85 22.36
C GLU A 439 4.49 19.34 22.06
N ILE A 440 3.53 18.90 22.87
CA ILE A 440 2.15 19.37 22.75
C ILE A 440 2.10 20.86 23.02
N LYS A 441 1.40 21.60 22.16
CA LYS A 441 0.97 22.97 22.40
C LYS A 441 -0.44 22.92 22.94
N GLU A 442 -0.64 23.32 24.18
CA GLU A 442 -1.96 23.63 24.71
C GLU A 442 -2.50 24.84 23.95
N ASP A 443 -3.76 24.76 23.51
CA ASP A 443 -4.46 25.89 22.93
C ASP A 443 -4.54 27.00 23.98
N ALA A 444 -4.00 28.17 23.65
CA ALA A 444 -4.02 29.35 24.53
C ALA A 444 -5.41 29.97 24.60
#